data_92d26bdc5052529faa2b89a40c48ed22
#
_entry.id   92d26bdc5052529faa2b89a40c48ed22
#
_cell.length_a   1.000
_cell.length_b   1.000
_cell.length_c   1.000
_cell.angle_alpha   90.00
_cell.angle_beta   90.00
_cell.angle_gamma   90.00
#
_symmetry.space_group_name_H-M   'P 1'
#
loop_
_entity.id
_entity.type
_entity.pdbx_description
1 polymer ?
#
loop_
_entity_poly.entity_id
_entity_poly.type
_entity_poly.pdbx_seq_one_letter_code
_entity_poly.pdbx_strand_id
1 'polypeptide(L)' 'MWEVRAADGRCDELVAYVRAHADADAQVYRSADGEPRVVVIDPTGSGVPDVPGELIARPAHEWRFDLLL' A
#
# COMPACT_ATOMS: atom_id res chain seq x y z
N MET A 1 -7.68 -4.93 -3.16
CA MET A 1 -6.36 -4.89 -2.50
C MET A 1 -5.41 -4.02 -3.32
N TRP A 2 -4.62 -3.25 -2.64
CA TRP A 2 -3.65 -2.35 -3.24
C TRP A 2 -2.27 -2.71 -2.68
N GLU A 3 -1.27 -2.79 -3.53
CA GLU A 3 0.08 -3.17 -3.11
C GLU A 3 1.09 -2.31 -3.84
N VAL A 4 2.12 -1.91 -3.12
CA VAL A 4 3.24 -1.19 -3.72
C VAL A 4 4.56 -1.65 -3.09
N ARG A 5 5.60 -1.70 -3.90
CA ARG A 5 6.95 -2.03 -3.45
C ARG A 5 7.71 -0.76 -3.12
N ALA A 6 8.32 -0.71 -1.94
CA ALA A 6 9.08 0.45 -1.51
C ALA A 6 10.40 0.56 -2.28
N ALA A 7 10.82 1.79 -2.55
CA ALA A 7 12.18 2.05 -3.03
C ALA A 7 13.18 1.72 -1.92
N ASP A 8 14.43 1.45 -2.29
CA ASP A 8 15.48 1.07 -1.35
C ASP A 8 15.62 2.09 -0.21
N GLY A 9 15.52 1.60 1.01
CA GLY A 9 15.67 2.43 2.20
C GLY A 9 14.51 3.38 2.48
N ARG A 10 13.41 3.30 1.73
CA ARG A 10 12.29 4.23 1.86
C ARG A 10 11.02 3.60 2.42
N CYS A 11 11.11 2.38 2.92
CA CYS A 11 9.93 1.66 3.39
C CYS A 11 9.21 2.39 4.53
N ASP A 12 9.94 2.90 5.51
CA ASP A 12 9.33 3.61 6.63
C ASP A 12 8.61 4.89 6.20
N GLU A 13 9.19 5.62 5.26
CA GLU A 13 8.55 6.81 4.71
C GLU A 13 7.29 6.45 3.91
N LEU A 14 7.36 5.37 3.15
CA LEU A 14 6.21 4.88 2.39
C LEU A 14 5.07 4.47 3.34
N VAL A 15 5.37 3.73 4.40
CA VAL A 15 4.38 3.34 5.40
C VAL A 15 3.72 4.57 6.02
N ALA A 16 4.51 5.57 6.38
CA ALA A 16 3.98 6.80 6.97
C ALA A 16 3.04 7.51 6.00
N TYR A 17 3.42 7.60 4.72
CA TYR A 17 2.57 8.22 3.71
C TYR A 17 1.25 7.46 3.54
N VAL A 18 1.35 6.13 3.41
CA VAL A 18 0.16 5.29 3.21
C VAL A 18 -0.80 5.40 4.39
N ARG A 19 -0.28 5.36 5.61
CA ARG A 19 -1.12 5.49 6.81
C ARG A 19 -1.81 6.84 6.89
N ALA A 20 -1.17 7.90 6.41
CA ALA A 20 -1.74 9.24 6.43
C ALA A 20 -2.83 9.44 5.37
N HIS A 21 -2.78 8.69 4.26
CA HIS A 21 -3.63 8.94 3.11
C HIS A 21 -4.62 7.81 2.79
N ALA A 22 -4.49 6.65 3.43
CA ALA A 22 -5.43 5.56 3.25
C ALA A 22 -6.76 5.88 3.94
N ASP A 23 -7.84 5.24 3.48
CA ASP A 23 -9.15 5.38 4.10
C ASP A 23 -9.08 4.95 5.58
N ALA A 24 -9.89 5.59 6.42
CA ALA A 24 -9.92 5.31 7.86
C ALA A 24 -10.25 3.84 8.18
N ASP A 25 -11.03 3.18 7.31
CA ASP A 25 -11.43 1.80 7.49
C ASP A 25 -10.49 0.81 6.81
N ALA A 26 -9.45 1.30 6.15
CA ALA A 26 -8.49 0.45 5.47
C ALA A 26 -7.53 -0.20 6.46
N GLN A 27 -7.08 -1.41 6.12
CA GLN A 27 -6.03 -2.09 6.85
C GLN A 27 -4.73 -1.97 6.08
N VAL A 28 -3.67 -1.56 6.77
CA VAL A 28 -2.36 -1.35 6.17
C VAL A 28 -1.39 -2.39 6.72
N TYR A 29 -0.74 -3.12 5.83
CA TYR A 29 0.22 -4.16 6.19
C TYR A 29 1.56 -3.87 5.55
N ARG A 30 2.63 -4.23 6.25
CA ARG A 30 3.98 -4.18 5.73
C ARG A 30 4.54 -5.60 5.70
N SER A 31 5.27 -5.95 4.63
CA SER A 31 5.89 -7.28 4.55
C SER A 31 6.89 -7.47 5.69
N ALA A 32 6.88 -8.67 6.28
CA ALA A 32 7.81 -9.04 7.35
C ALA A 32 9.13 -9.57 6.78
N ASP A 33 9.07 -10.20 5.63
CA ASP A 33 10.23 -10.84 5.00
C ASP A 33 10.29 -10.50 3.52
N GLY A 34 11.49 -10.66 2.94
CA GLY A 34 11.70 -10.47 1.51
C GLY A 34 11.70 -9.00 1.11
N GLU A 35 11.18 -8.71 -0.08
CA GLU A 35 11.16 -7.36 -0.60
C GLU A 35 10.20 -6.47 0.19
N PRO A 36 10.60 -5.22 0.47
CA PRO A 36 9.75 -4.31 1.23
C PRO A 36 8.50 -3.93 0.44
N ARG A 37 7.34 -4.34 0.93
CA ARG A 37 6.04 -4.08 0.32
C ARG A 37 5.09 -3.51 1.34
N VAL A 38 4.20 -2.65 0.86
CA VAL A 38 3.08 -2.17 1.65
C VAL A 38 1.80 -2.61 0.95
N VAL A 39 0.91 -3.24 1.72
CA VAL A 39 -0.37 -3.73 1.22
C VAL A 39 -1.49 -3.03 1.96
N VAL A 40 -2.47 -2.58 1.21
CA VAL A 40 -3.67 -1.93 1.78
C VAL A 40 -4.89 -2.73 1.38
N ILE A 41 -5.65 -3.14 2.37
CA ILE A 41 -6.95 -3.76 2.17
C ILE A 41 -8.00 -2.70 2.50
N ASP A 42 -8.63 -2.18 1.46
CA ASP A 42 -9.53 -1.04 1.56
C ASP A 42 -10.92 -1.44 1.11
N PRO A 43 -11.91 -1.46 2.03
CA PRO A 43 -13.27 -1.83 1.67
C PRO A 43 -13.93 -0.87 0.67
N THR A 44 -13.43 0.36 0.58
CA THR A 44 -13.97 1.33 -0.39
C THR A 44 -13.39 1.17 -1.78
N GLY A 45 -12.28 0.44 -1.90
CA GLY A 45 -11.58 0.26 -3.17
C GLY A 45 -10.81 1.49 -3.66
N SER A 46 -10.67 2.51 -2.82
CA SER A 46 -10.04 3.76 -3.23
C SER A 46 -8.52 3.69 -3.38
N GLY A 47 -7.87 2.75 -2.67
CA GLY A 47 -6.42 2.67 -2.66
C GLY A 47 -5.76 3.88 -2.02
N VAL A 48 -4.54 4.19 -2.44
CA VAL A 48 -3.80 5.36 -1.95
C VAL A 48 -3.37 6.18 -3.16
N PRO A 49 -3.96 7.36 -3.37
CA PRO A 49 -3.63 8.18 -4.53
C PRO A 49 -2.33 8.96 -4.34
N ASP A 50 -1.74 9.35 -5.45
CA ASP A 50 -0.64 10.33 -5.50
C ASP A 50 0.59 9.96 -4.66
N VAL A 51 0.91 8.68 -4.55
CA VAL A 51 2.12 8.25 -3.83
C VAL A 51 3.36 8.83 -4.52
N PRO A 52 4.24 9.53 -3.79
CA PRO A 52 5.46 10.06 -4.40
C PRO A 52 6.30 8.97 -5.05
N GLY A 53 6.66 9.16 -6.33
CA GLY A 53 7.42 8.15 -7.08
C GLY A 53 8.76 7.81 -6.47
N GLU A 54 9.34 8.72 -5.69
CA GLU A 54 10.62 8.50 -5.01
C GLU A 54 10.54 7.48 -3.87
N LEU A 55 9.32 7.21 -3.36
CA LEU A 55 9.11 6.26 -2.28
C LEU A 55 8.87 4.83 -2.78
N ILE A 56 8.63 4.65 -4.07
CA ILE A 56 8.22 3.37 -4.63
C ILE A 56 9.19 2.91 -5.72
N ALA A 57 9.39 1.58 -5.78
CA ALA A 57 10.28 0.99 -6.79
C ALA A 57 9.60 0.84 -8.15
N ARG A 58 8.28 0.74 -8.15
CA ARG A 58 7.46 0.62 -9.36
C ARG A 58 6.03 1.02 -9.05
N PRO A 59 5.18 1.27 -10.08
CA PRO A 59 3.78 1.64 -9.85
C PRO A 59 3.03 0.63 -9.01
N ALA A 60 2.07 1.10 -8.24
CA ALA A 60 1.24 0.26 -7.40
C ALA A 60 0.37 -0.69 -8.23
N HIS A 61 0.07 -1.85 -7.68
CA HIS A 61 -0.86 -2.80 -8.24
C HIS A 61 -2.16 -2.78 -7.45
N GLU A 62 -3.27 -2.90 -8.14
CA GLU A 62 -4.58 -3.01 -7.52
C GLU A 62 -5.27 -4.29 -7.96
N TRP A 63 -5.94 -4.94 -7.02
CA TRP A 63 -6.77 -6.11 -7.29
C TRP A 63 -8.13 -5.91 -6.65
N ARG A 64 -9.15 -6.41 -7.34
CA ARG A 64 -10.49 -6.47 -6.77
C ARG A 64 -10.72 -7.85 -6.20
N PHE A 65 -11.30 -7.87 -5.01
CA PHE A 65 -11.71 -9.11 -4.35
C PHE A 65 -13.14 -8.94 -3.85
N ASP A 66 -13.96 -9.95 -4.10
CA ASP A 66 -15.31 -9.99 -3.57
C ASP A 66 -15.31 -10.88 -2.32
N LEU A 67 -15.95 -10.42 -1.26
CA LEU A 67 -16.10 -11.20 -0.04
C LEU A 67 -17.12 -12.31 -0.31
N LEU A 68 -16.65 -13.56 -0.18
CA LEU A 68 -17.51 -14.73 -0.32
C LEU A 68 -17.63 -15.41 1.04
N LEU A 69 -18.86 -15.65 1.46
CA LEU A 69 -19.14 -16.29 2.75
C LEU A 69 -19.61 -17.72 2.58
#